data_f96702efeb4556c831ee16b7938433e9
#
_entry.id   f96702efeb4556c831ee16b7938433e9
#
_cell.length_a   1.000
_cell.length_b   1.000
_cell.length_c   1.000
_cell.angle_alpha   90.00
_cell.angle_beta   90.00
_cell.angle_gamma   90.00
#
_symmetry.space_group_name_H-M   'P 1'
#
loop_
_entity.id
_entity.type
_entity.pdbx_description
1 polymer ?
#
loop_
_entity_poly.entity_id
_entity_poly.type
_entity_poly.pdbx_seq_one_letter_code
_entity_poly.pdbx_strand_id
1 'polypeptide(L)'
;MKVLKIAAVAVLVIGLSSLVMAEGMKRDAMTHSKKMMQPPFGTKADVDFAKEMWKKISKAGFLGVHGNLYVGGPPHGKVREVVEGVVDNKLVIVKSNYGGKGVSIKSVTKDPKKYLKAVTVMVKRGGYDPDNKDWFWVKYAPDGTVLKNKKGMQLAGRVAKGMSVGCISCHQSASGADFVFSHNKTVNASVTWIGDKSLKAKFADLMK
;
A
#
# COMPACT_ATOMS: atom_id res chain seq x y z
N MET A 1 -41.43 7.51 69.07
CA MET A 1 -40.10 6.90 68.80
C MET A 1 -40.21 5.96 67.63
N LYS A 2 -40.16 6.51 66.39
CA LYS A 2 -40.08 5.72 65.12
C LYS A 2 -39.67 6.62 64.01
N VAL A 3 -38.46 7.20 64.05
CA VAL A 3 -37.89 7.99 62.93
C VAL A 3 -36.34 7.85 62.86
N LEU A 4 -35.83 6.63 62.98
CA LEU A 4 -34.38 6.46 62.87
C LEU A 4 -34.00 5.13 62.23
N LYS A 5 -34.49 4.85 60.97
CA LYS A 5 -34.07 3.67 60.25
C LYS A 5 -34.04 3.89 58.72
N ILE A 6 -34.14 5.11 58.19
CA ILE A 6 -34.16 5.34 56.72
C ILE A 6 -32.85 5.96 56.17
N ALA A 7 -31.93 6.44 57.01
CA ALA A 7 -30.72 7.13 56.53
C ALA A 7 -29.54 6.25 56.14
N ALA A 8 -29.54 4.93 56.46
CA ALA A 8 -28.37 4.07 56.23
C ALA A 8 -28.33 3.36 54.86
N VAL A 9 -29.44 3.32 54.10
CA VAL A 9 -29.49 2.58 52.81
C VAL A 9 -29.12 3.44 51.63
N ALA A 10 -29.30 4.77 51.73
CA ALA A 10 -29.03 5.66 50.60
C ALA A 10 -27.53 5.89 50.27
N VAL A 11 -26.66 5.75 51.29
CA VAL A 11 -25.19 6.00 51.08
C VAL A 11 -24.48 4.84 50.40
N LEU A 12 -25.00 3.61 50.50
CA LEU A 12 -24.35 2.42 49.90
C LEU A 12 -24.60 2.31 48.40
N VAL A 13 -25.70 2.87 47.89
CA VAL A 13 -26.05 2.81 46.47
C VAL A 13 -25.24 3.84 45.63
N ILE A 14 -24.88 4.97 46.22
CA ILE A 14 -24.11 6.02 45.51
C ILE A 14 -22.64 5.60 45.32
N GLY A 15 -22.09 4.83 46.25
CA GLY A 15 -20.71 4.35 46.19
C GLY A 15 -20.47 3.28 45.09
N LEU A 16 -21.45 2.42 44.80
CA LEU A 16 -21.32 1.39 43.76
C LEU A 16 -21.48 1.95 42.35
N SER A 17 -22.30 2.96 42.14
CA SER A 17 -22.50 3.57 40.82
C SER A 17 -21.28 4.37 40.33
N SER A 18 -20.54 5.03 41.22
CA SER A 18 -19.33 5.77 40.87
C SER A 18 -18.15 4.83 40.53
N LEU A 19 -18.07 3.66 41.13
CA LEU A 19 -16.98 2.69 40.80
C LEU A 19 -17.20 2.04 39.44
N VAL A 20 -18.43 1.71 39.08
CA VAL A 20 -18.77 1.13 37.77
C VAL A 20 -18.53 2.12 36.62
N MET A 21 -18.84 3.42 36.85
CA MET A 21 -18.57 4.46 35.84
C MET A 21 -17.07 4.70 35.64
N ALA A 22 -16.24 4.62 36.68
CA ALA A 22 -14.80 4.78 36.56
C ALA A 22 -14.12 3.62 35.83
N GLU A 23 -14.61 2.39 35.97
CA GLU A 23 -14.11 1.23 35.23
C GLU A 23 -14.56 1.24 33.76
N GLY A 24 -15.77 1.69 33.45
CA GLY A 24 -16.25 1.89 32.07
C GLY A 24 -15.39 2.91 31.33
N MET A 25 -15.14 4.07 31.91
CA MET A 25 -14.29 5.11 31.32
C MET A 25 -12.84 4.67 31.10
N LYS A 26 -12.28 3.84 32.00
CA LYS A 26 -10.93 3.28 31.81
C LYS A 26 -10.88 2.24 30.68
N ARG A 27 -11.92 1.43 30.50
CA ARG A 27 -11.99 0.46 29.41
C ARG A 27 -12.15 1.14 28.05
N ASP A 28 -12.98 2.17 27.96
CA ASP A 28 -13.18 2.93 26.72
C ASP A 28 -11.93 3.71 26.33
N ALA A 29 -11.22 4.31 27.29
CA ALA A 29 -9.94 4.98 27.05
C ALA A 29 -8.84 3.99 26.61
N MET A 30 -8.78 2.77 27.18
CA MET A 30 -7.82 1.73 26.75
C MET A 30 -8.14 1.18 25.38
N THR A 31 -9.40 0.98 25.01
CA THR A 31 -9.80 0.52 23.68
C THR A 31 -9.56 1.59 22.62
N HIS A 32 -9.81 2.86 22.92
CA HIS A 32 -9.48 3.98 22.03
C HIS A 32 -7.98 4.15 21.83
N SER A 33 -7.18 4.06 22.88
CA SER A 33 -5.71 4.11 22.84
C SER A 33 -5.12 2.95 22.00
N LYS A 34 -5.67 1.74 22.12
CA LYS A 34 -5.22 0.58 21.36
C LYS A 34 -5.56 0.69 19.86
N LYS A 35 -6.67 1.34 19.51
CA LYS A 35 -7.05 1.60 18.11
C LYS A 35 -6.15 2.64 17.43
N MET A 36 -5.58 3.57 18.20
CA MET A 36 -4.63 4.59 17.69
C MET A 36 -3.20 4.07 17.50
N MET A 37 -2.86 2.89 18.02
CA MET A 37 -1.50 2.32 17.93
C MET A 37 -1.28 1.41 16.69
N GLN A 38 -2.27 1.17 15.87
CA GLN A 38 -2.07 0.43 14.63
C GLN A 38 -1.36 1.32 13.61
N PRO A 39 -0.26 0.84 13.00
CA PRO A 39 0.39 1.60 11.95
C PRO A 39 -0.59 1.81 10.79
N PRO A 40 -0.59 2.99 10.15
CA PRO A 40 -1.51 3.30 9.04
C PRO A 40 -1.27 2.40 7.82
N PHE A 41 -0.12 1.73 7.75
CA PHE A 41 0.26 0.73 6.74
C PHE A 41 1.37 -0.17 7.29
N GLY A 42 1.71 -1.25 6.59
CA GLY A 42 2.72 -2.22 7.02
C GLY A 42 2.23 -3.11 8.16
N THR A 43 0.92 -3.31 8.28
CA THR A 43 0.34 -4.29 9.21
C THR A 43 0.76 -5.71 8.83
N LYS A 44 0.64 -6.66 9.76
CA LYS A 44 0.91 -8.07 9.46
C LYS A 44 0.11 -8.54 8.23
N ALA A 45 -1.16 -8.19 8.14
CA ALA A 45 -2.02 -8.56 7.02
C ALA A 45 -1.55 -7.95 5.69
N ASP A 46 -1.11 -6.69 5.69
CA ASP A 46 -0.55 -6.04 4.49
C ASP A 46 0.75 -6.73 4.04
N VAL A 47 1.61 -7.07 4.99
CA VAL A 47 2.89 -7.73 4.69
C VAL A 47 2.69 -9.16 4.18
N ASP A 48 1.78 -9.91 4.78
CA ASP A 48 1.47 -11.28 4.35
C ASP A 48 0.87 -11.26 2.93
N PHE A 49 -0.07 -10.35 2.64
CA PHE A 49 -0.59 -10.15 1.29
C PHE A 49 0.51 -9.77 0.30
N ALA A 50 1.42 -8.87 0.68
CA ALA A 50 2.55 -8.47 -0.17
C ALA A 50 3.47 -9.66 -0.50
N LYS A 51 3.80 -10.52 0.48
CA LYS A 51 4.62 -11.73 0.27
C LYS A 51 3.97 -12.70 -0.71
N GLU A 52 2.67 -12.93 -0.57
CA GLU A 52 1.94 -13.79 -1.52
C GLU A 52 1.89 -13.16 -2.92
N MET A 53 1.69 -11.86 -3.01
CA MET A 53 1.69 -11.15 -4.29
C MET A 53 3.05 -11.23 -4.97
N TRP A 54 4.17 -11.13 -4.24
CA TRP A 54 5.50 -11.32 -4.82
C TRP A 54 5.67 -12.67 -5.50
N LYS A 55 5.26 -13.76 -4.85
CA LYS A 55 5.31 -15.11 -5.44
C LYS A 55 4.49 -15.19 -6.73
N LYS A 56 3.30 -14.59 -6.72
CA LYS A 56 2.38 -14.63 -7.87
C LYS A 56 2.89 -13.83 -9.06
N ILE A 57 3.35 -12.59 -8.87
CA ILE A 57 3.92 -11.77 -9.95
C ILE A 57 5.22 -12.37 -10.49
N SER A 58 6.02 -13.01 -9.63
CA SER A 58 7.22 -13.73 -10.06
C SER A 58 6.87 -14.90 -10.98
N LYS A 59 5.90 -15.75 -10.56
CA LYS A 59 5.43 -16.88 -11.34
C LYS A 59 4.76 -16.46 -12.66
N ALA A 60 4.05 -15.33 -12.66
CA ALA A 60 3.35 -14.81 -13.83
C ALA A 60 4.26 -14.02 -14.80
N GLY A 61 5.56 -13.91 -14.53
CA GLY A 61 6.52 -13.29 -15.44
C GLY A 61 6.54 -11.76 -15.43
N PHE A 62 6.09 -11.10 -14.35
CA PHE A 62 6.13 -9.63 -14.25
C PHE A 62 7.51 -9.07 -13.93
N LEU A 63 8.44 -9.92 -13.51
CA LEU A 63 9.80 -9.50 -13.12
C LEU A 63 10.76 -9.73 -14.28
N GLY A 64 11.75 -8.84 -14.41
CA GLY A 64 12.74 -8.88 -15.51
C GLY A 64 12.63 -7.65 -16.41
N VAL A 65 13.25 -7.72 -17.58
CA VAL A 65 13.21 -6.68 -18.63
C VAL A 65 12.35 -7.17 -19.77
N HIS A 66 11.38 -6.39 -20.18
CA HIS A 66 10.38 -6.71 -21.22
C HIS A 66 10.53 -5.84 -22.47
N GLY A 67 11.55 -4.96 -22.52
CA GLY A 67 11.91 -4.17 -23.68
C GLY A 67 11.41 -2.72 -23.67
N ASN A 68 10.68 -2.28 -22.65
CA ASN A 68 10.13 -0.91 -22.56
C ASN A 68 10.82 -0.08 -21.46
N LEU A 69 12.16 -0.16 -21.41
CA LEU A 69 12.96 0.64 -20.50
C LEU A 69 12.91 2.12 -20.86
N TYR A 70 12.75 2.99 -19.88
CA TYR A 70 12.77 4.44 -20.05
C TYR A 70 13.57 5.15 -18.95
N VAL A 71 13.99 6.38 -19.24
CA VAL A 71 14.67 7.24 -18.24
C VAL A 71 13.64 8.06 -17.48
N GLY A 72 13.75 8.06 -16.15
CA GLY A 72 12.89 8.83 -15.26
C GLY A 72 13.67 9.63 -14.23
N GLY A 73 13.00 10.62 -13.64
CA GLY A 73 13.56 11.49 -12.59
C GLY A 73 13.42 10.94 -11.16
N PRO A 74 14.00 11.62 -10.15
CA PRO A 74 13.76 11.32 -8.75
C PRO A 74 12.26 11.23 -8.42
N PRO A 75 11.87 10.55 -7.32
CA PRO A 75 12.70 9.91 -6.28
C PRO A 75 13.04 8.43 -6.58
N HIS A 76 12.66 7.92 -7.72
CA HIS A 76 12.90 6.52 -8.10
C HIS A 76 14.19 6.35 -8.92
N GLY A 77 14.52 5.11 -9.29
CA GLY A 77 15.68 4.81 -10.13
C GLY A 77 15.70 5.58 -11.44
N LYS A 78 16.89 5.87 -11.96
CA LYS A 78 17.09 6.63 -13.21
C LYS A 78 16.55 5.88 -14.44
N VAL A 79 16.63 4.56 -14.47
CA VAL A 79 16.04 3.73 -15.53
C VAL A 79 14.90 2.93 -14.93
N ARG A 80 13.81 2.81 -15.65
CA ARG A 80 12.58 2.16 -15.17
C ARG A 80 11.93 1.34 -16.28
N GLU A 81 11.11 0.41 -15.88
CA GLU A 81 10.15 -0.28 -16.73
C GLU A 81 8.84 -0.46 -16.00
N VAL A 82 7.73 -0.31 -16.69
CA VAL A 82 6.38 -0.58 -16.16
C VAL A 82 5.78 -1.74 -16.93
N VAL A 83 5.27 -2.70 -16.16
CA VAL A 83 4.58 -3.90 -16.66
C VAL A 83 3.21 -3.97 -16.00
N GLU A 84 2.18 -4.21 -16.78
CA GLU A 84 0.80 -4.34 -16.31
C GLU A 84 0.23 -5.70 -16.70
N GLY A 85 -0.74 -6.16 -15.96
CA GLY A 85 -1.45 -7.40 -16.26
C GLY A 85 -2.40 -7.80 -15.15
N VAL A 86 -2.92 -9.02 -15.22
CA VAL A 86 -3.91 -9.55 -14.28
C VAL A 86 -3.35 -10.75 -13.52
N VAL A 87 -3.45 -10.71 -12.21
CA VAL A 87 -3.10 -11.81 -11.30
C VAL A 87 -4.27 -12.04 -10.34
N ASP A 88 -4.80 -13.25 -10.27
CA ASP A 88 -5.98 -13.60 -9.44
C ASP A 88 -7.14 -12.61 -9.64
N ASN A 89 -7.51 -12.33 -10.87
CA ASN A 89 -8.56 -11.37 -11.25
C ASN A 89 -8.35 -9.94 -10.71
N LYS A 90 -7.11 -9.57 -10.38
CA LYS A 90 -6.74 -8.22 -9.94
C LYS A 90 -5.81 -7.59 -10.95
N LEU A 91 -6.08 -6.34 -11.33
CA LEU A 91 -5.12 -5.54 -12.08
C LEU A 91 -3.89 -5.30 -11.22
N VAL A 92 -2.72 -5.58 -11.79
CA VAL A 92 -1.42 -5.42 -11.15
C VAL A 92 -0.53 -4.56 -12.03
N ILE A 93 0.12 -3.57 -11.42
CA ILE A 93 1.10 -2.72 -12.06
C ILE A 93 2.42 -2.89 -11.33
N VAL A 94 3.44 -3.34 -12.03
CA VAL A 94 4.79 -3.56 -11.52
C VAL A 94 5.73 -2.56 -12.17
N LYS A 95 6.44 -1.80 -11.35
CA LYS A 95 7.49 -0.89 -11.80
C LYS A 95 8.84 -1.31 -11.25
N SER A 96 9.71 -1.77 -12.14
CA SER A 96 11.12 -2.04 -11.85
C SER A 96 11.92 -0.74 -11.87
N ASN A 97 12.70 -0.50 -10.81
CA ASN A 97 13.47 0.73 -10.62
C ASN A 97 14.96 0.37 -10.59
N TYR A 98 15.68 0.83 -11.61
CA TYR A 98 17.12 0.57 -11.79
C TYR A 98 17.95 1.82 -11.48
N GLY A 99 19.10 1.62 -10.82
CA GLY A 99 19.95 2.73 -10.38
C GLY A 99 21.37 2.28 -10.06
N GLY A 100 22.18 3.23 -9.60
CA GLY A 100 23.59 3.03 -9.26
C GLY A 100 24.55 3.60 -10.30
N LYS A 101 25.86 3.50 -10.02
CA LYS A 101 26.90 4.03 -10.90
C LYS A 101 26.86 3.33 -12.28
N GLY A 102 26.88 4.12 -13.35
CA GLY A 102 26.87 3.61 -14.73
C GLY A 102 25.52 3.08 -15.23
N VAL A 103 24.42 3.34 -14.52
CA VAL A 103 23.07 2.92 -14.96
C VAL A 103 22.67 3.66 -16.25
N SER A 104 22.24 2.90 -17.25
CA SER A 104 21.69 3.35 -18.52
C SER A 104 20.75 2.27 -19.07
N ILE A 105 19.94 2.58 -20.06
CA ILE A 105 19.11 1.58 -20.75
C ILE A 105 20.00 0.42 -21.24
N LYS A 106 21.09 0.72 -21.94
CA LYS A 106 22.04 -0.29 -22.45
C LYS A 106 22.61 -1.19 -21.34
N SER A 107 23.03 -0.60 -20.20
CA SER A 107 23.61 -1.39 -19.12
C SER A 107 22.57 -2.25 -18.39
N VAL A 108 21.33 -1.76 -18.22
CA VAL A 108 20.23 -2.51 -17.63
C VAL A 108 19.80 -3.66 -18.53
N THR A 109 19.70 -3.44 -19.86
CA THR A 109 19.40 -4.52 -20.81
C THR A 109 20.44 -5.64 -20.76
N LYS A 110 21.72 -5.28 -20.57
CA LYS A 110 22.82 -6.26 -20.48
C LYS A 110 22.82 -7.03 -19.16
N ASP A 111 22.57 -6.34 -18.04
CA ASP A 111 22.62 -6.95 -16.69
C ASP A 111 21.58 -6.28 -15.78
N PRO A 112 20.29 -6.65 -15.91
CA PRO A 112 19.22 -6.03 -15.12
C PRO A 112 19.37 -6.30 -13.61
N LYS A 113 19.86 -7.46 -13.22
CA LYS A 113 20.03 -7.83 -11.80
C LYS A 113 20.98 -6.91 -11.07
N LYS A 114 22.09 -6.54 -11.69
CA LYS A 114 23.09 -5.62 -11.13
C LYS A 114 22.52 -4.25 -10.79
N TYR A 115 21.63 -3.75 -11.61
CA TYR A 115 21.10 -2.39 -11.52
C TYR A 115 19.74 -2.29 -10.83
N LEU A 116 19.02 -3.40 -10.64
CA LEU A 116 17.73 -3.40 -9.93
C LEU A 116 17.93 -2.96 -8.48
N LYS A 117 17.20 -1.93 -8.06
CA LYS A 117 17.27 -1.37 -6.70
C LYS A 117 16.00 -1.61 -5.92
N ALA A 118 14.85 -1.56 -6.58
CA ALA A 118 13.57 -1.82 -5.96
C ALA A 118 12.51 -2.16 -7.01
N VAL A 119 11.50 -2.89 -6.59
CA VAL A 119 10.27 -3.13 -7.34
C VAL A 119 9.11 -2.50 -6.59
N THR A 120 8.36 -1.61 -7.23
CA THR A 120 7.13 -1.04 -6.67
C THR A 120 5.92 -1.64 -7.36
N VAL A 121 4.93 -2.04 -6.60
CA VAL A 121 3.74 -2.71 -7.11
C VAL A 121 2.48 -2.02 -6.60
N MET A 122 1.52 -1.86 -7.50
CA MET A 122 0.15 -1.47 -7.20
C MET A 122 -0.75 -2.66 -7.55
N VAL A 123 -1.70 -2.98 -6.67
CA VAL A 123 -2.67 -4.06 -6.88
C VAL A 123 -4.07 -3.51 -6.65
N LYS A 124 -4.95 -3.64 -7.64
CA LYS A 124 -6.36 -3.24 -7.52
C LYS A 124 -7.09 -4.24 -6.63
N ARG A 125 -7.62 -3.79 -5.50
CA ARG A 125 -8.32 -4.63 -4.51
C ARG A 125 -9.66 -4.01 -4.16
N GLY A 126 -10.72 -4.41 -4.88
CA GLY A 126 -12.06 -3.85 -4.66
C GLY A 126 -12.47 -3.80 -3.19
N GLY A 127 -12.93 -2.64 -2.72
CA GLY A 127 -13.34 -2.38 -1.34
C GLY A 127 -12.21 -2.21 -0.32
N TYR A 128 -10.93 -2.22 -0.75
CA TYR A 128 -9.79 -2.11 0.16
C TYR A 128 -9.54 -0.67 0.66
N ASP A 129 -9.56 0.29 -0.24
CA ASP A 129 -9.31 1.70 0.05
C ASP A 129 -10.01 2.60 -0.99
N PRO A 130 -11.35 2.72 -0.92
CA PRO A 130 -12.15 3.46 -1.92
C PRO A 130 -11.68 4.90 -2.14
N ASP A 131 -11.28 5.60 -1.07
CA ASP A 131 -10.75 6.97 -1.15
C ASP A 131 -9.51 7.08 -2.04
N ASN A 132 -8.76 5.99 -2.20
CA ASN A 132 -7.55 5.90 -3.00
C ASN A 132 -7.69 4.88 -4.13
N LYS A 133 -8.91 4.79 -4.71
CA LYS A 133 -9.22 3.96 -5.88
C LYS A 133 -8.92 2.47 -5.66
N ASP A 134 -9.06 2.00 -4.43
CA ASP A 134 -8.85 0.60 -4.06
C ASP A 134 -7.45 0.04 -4.36
N TRP A 135 -6.44 0.89 -4.46
CA TRP A 135 -5.08 0.46 -4.66
C TRP A 135 -4.40 0.01 -3.37
N PHE A 136 -3.85 -1.20 -3.41
CA PHE A 136 -2.84 -1.68 -2.48
C PHE A 136 -1.45 -1.35 -3.03
N TRP A 137 -0.57 -0.83 -2.18
CA TRP A 137 0.75 -0.35 -2.53
C TRP A 137 1.81 -1.17 -1.83
N VAL A 138 2.89 -1.50 -2.54
CA VAL A 138 4.05 -2.15 -1.91
C VAL A 138 5.35 -1.81 -2.60
N LYS A 139 6.43 -1.75 -1.83
CA LYS A 139 7.79 -1.59 -2.32
C LYS A 139 8.66 -2.73 -1.82
N TYR A 140 9.26 -3.45 -2.77
CA TYR A 140 10.15 -4.58 -2.51
C TYR A 140 11.60 -4.24 -2.81
N ALA A 141 12.52 -4.91 -2.11
CA ALA A 141 13.90 -5.11 -2.54
C ALA A 141 13.95 -6.09 -3.74
N PRO A 142 15.07 -6.21 -4.43
CA PRO A 142 15.21 -7.13 -5.57
C PRO A 142 14.94 -8.60 -5.26
N ASP A 143 15.08 -9.02 -4.02
CA ASP A 143 14.83 -10.38 -3.52
C ASP A 143 13.37 -10.64 -3.10
N GLY A 144 12.50 -9.62 -3.16
CA GLY A 144 11.10 -9.72 -2.74
C GLY A 144 10.85 -9.36 -1.28
N THR A 145 11.87 -9.01 -0.53
CA THR A 145 11.69 -8.48 0.83
C THR A 145 10.96 -7.15 0.79
N VAL A 146 9.90 -7.00 1.60
CA VAL A 146 9.18 -5.72 1.73
C VAL A 146 10.09 -4.70 2.39
N LEU A 147 10.38 -3.60 1.70
CA LEU A 147 11.23 -2.53 2.20
C LEU A 147 10.56 -1.76 3.34
N LYS A 148 11.38 -1.12 4.18
CA LYS A 148 10.93 -0.27 5.28
C LYS A 148 11.23 1.21 4.99
N ASN A 149 10.43 2.10 5.57
CA ASN A 149 10.76 3.52 5.62
C ASN A 149 11.78 3.81 6.72
N LYS A 150 12.21 5.09 6.84
CA LYS A 150 13.18 5.52 7.87
C LYS A 150 12.70 5.29 9.31
N LYS A 151 11.39 5.13 9.53
CA LYS A 151 10.78 4.85 10.85
C LYS A 151 10.59 3.34 11.11
N GLY A 152 11.13 2.47 10.25
CA GLY A 152 11.04 1.02 10.38
C GLY A 152 9.71 0.40 9.92
N MET A 153 8.73 1.19 9.45
CA MET A 153 7.46 0.67 8.97
C MET A 153 7.61 0.02 7.60
N GLN A 154 7.07 -1.18 7.42
CA GLN A 154 7.08 -1.88 6.14
C GLN A 154 6.21 -1.17 5.11
N LEU A 155 6.74 -0.98 3.91
CA LEU A 155 6.09 -0.25 2.82
C LEU A 155 5.11 -1.18 2.07
N ALA A 156 4.04 -1.58 2.75
CA ALA A 156 2.95 -2.39 2.23
C ALA A 156 1.60 -1.89 2.75
N GLY A 157 0.57 -1.92 1.94
CA GLY A 157 -0.77 -1.49 2.31
C GLY A 157 -1.14 -0.09 1.81
N ARG A 158 -1.79 0.70 2.66
CA ARG A 158 -2.16 2.10 2.38
C ARG A 158 -0.97 3.05 2.61
N VAL A 159 0.12 2.81 1.88
CA VAL A 159 1.40 3.46 2.14
C VAL A 159 1.30 4.98 2.05
N ALA A 160 1.49 5.62 3.19
CA ALA A 160 1.44 7.06 3.39
C ALA A 160 0.04 7.70 3.14
N LYS A 161 -1.05 6.97 3.39
CA LYS A 161 -2.40 7.54 3.41
C LYS A 161 -2.46 8.70 4.41
N GLY A 162 -2.95 9.86 3.98
CA GLY A 162 -3.04 11.08 4.80
C GLY A 162 -1.71 11.78 5.08
N MET A 163 -0.61 11.35 4.47
CA MET A 163 0.71 12.00 4.59
C MET A 163 1.02 12.83 3.35
N SER A 164 1.81 13.90 3.51
CA SER A 164 2.21 14.78 2.40
C SER A 164 3.21 14.16 1.43
N VAL A 165 3.91 13.10 1.85
CA VAL A 165 4.95 12.42 1.04
C VAL A 165 4.78 10.91 1.13
N GLY A 166 4.74 10.24 -0.02
CA GLY A 166 4.69 8.79 -0.11
C GLY A 166 4.00 8.29 -1.37
N CYS A 167 3.67 7.00 -1.44
CA CYS A 167 3.07 6.40 -2.64
C CYS A 167 1.75 7.08 -2.99
N ILE A 168 0.80 7.12 -2.07
CA ILE A 168 -0.55 7.63 -2.31
C ILE A 168 -0.51 9.13 -2.67
N SER A 169 0.13 9.97 -1.86
CA SER A 169 0.18 11.42 -2.09
C SER A 169 0.83 11.79 -3.44
N CYS A 170 1.89 11.08 -3.83
CA CYS A 170 2.49 11.27 -5.15
C CYS A 170 1.56 10.83 -6.28
N HIS A 171 0.93 9.66 -6.16
CA HIS A 171 0.05 9.11 -7.19
C HIS A 171 -1.28 9.85 -7.33
N GLN A 172 -1.76 10.52 -6.28
CA GLN A 172 -2.91 11.45 -6.37
C GLN A 172 -2.65 12.62 -7.32
N SER A 173 -1.40 12.97 -7.59
CA SER A 173 -1.03 13.98 -8.59
C SER A 173 -0.98 13.45 -10.03
N ALA A 174 -1.15 12.14 -10.25
CA ALA A 174 -1.29 11.61 -11.58
C ALA A 174 -2.60 12.11 -12.19
N SER A 175 -2.53 12.73 -13.38
CA SER A 175 -3.74 13.15 -14.09
C SER A 175 -4.54 11.91 -14.51
N GLY A 176 -5.86 12.01 -14.45
CA GLY A 176 -6.78 10.90 -14.66
C GLY A 176 -7.39 10.36 -13.37
N ALA A 177 -8.43 9.55 -13.50
CA ALA A 177 -9.26 9.15 -12.37
C ALA A 177 -8.68 8.02 -11.51
N ASP A 178 -7.59 7.35 -11.93
CA ASP A 178 -7.16 6.06 -11.37
C ASP A 178 -5.76 6.09 -10.70
N PHE A 179 -5.15 7.25 -10.49
CA PHE A 179 -3.83 7.40 -9.82
C PHE A 179 -2.65 6.71 -10.54
N VAL A 180 -2.79 6.37 -11.81
CA VAL A 180 -1.79 5.61 -12.56
C VAL A 180 -1.10 6.51 -13.59
N PHE A 181 0.17 6.82 -13.38
CA PHE A 181 0.95 7.67 -14.30
C PHE A 181 1.08 7.10 -15.71
N SER A 182 1.18 5.77 -15.85
CA SER A 182 1.26 5.12 -17.16
C SER A 182 -0.03 5.18 -17.97
N HIS A 183 -1.16 5.46 -17.33
CA HIS A 183 -2.45 5.66 -18.02
C HIS A 183 -2.68 7.12 -18.44
N ASN A 184 -1.78 8.01 -18.06
CA ASN A 184 -1.87 9.41 -18.42
C ASN A 184 -1.37 9.62 -19.84
N LYS A 185 -2.21 10.22 -20.69
CA LYS A 185 -1.88 10.54 -22.11
C LYS A 185 -0.65 11.45 -22.28
N THR A 186 -0.24 12.16 -21.23
CA THR A 186 0.94 13.05 -21.25
C THR A 186 2.25 12.34 -20.91
N VAL A 187 2.21 11.10 -20.41
CA VAL A 187 3.39 10.30 -20.12
C VAL A 187 3.56 9.25 -21.22
N ASN A 188 4.49 9.49 -22.15
CA ASN A 188 4.86 8.54 -23.22
C ASN A 188 5.65 7.33 -22.66
N ALA A 189 5.15 6.67 -21.63
CA ALA A 189 5.72 5.42 -21.16
C ALA A 189 5.02 4.26 -21.87
N SER A 190 5.76 3.56 -22.72
CA SER A 190 5.28 2.28 -23.24
C SER A 190 5.15 1.28 -22.11
N VAL A 191 3.97 0.69 -21.98
CA VAL A 191 3.66 -0.29 -20.95
C VAL A 191 3.55 -1.67 -21.57
N THR A 192 4.29 -2.63 -21.04
CA THR A 192 4.17 -4.04 -21.41
C THR A 192 2.99 -4.67 -20.68
N TRP A 193 2.09 -5.31 -21.42
CA TRP A 193 1.01 -6.12 -20.85
C TRP A 193 1.42 -7.58 -20.74
N ILE A 194 1.28 -8.17 -19.53
CA ILE A 194 1.55 -9.57 -19.26
C ILE A 194 0.23 -10.35 -19.15
N GLY A 195 0.17 -11.49 -19.82
CA GLY A 195 -0.99 -12.38 -19.82
C GLY A 195 -2.01 -12.09 -20.92
N ASP A 196 -3.24 -12.51 -20.72
CA ASP A 196 -4.30 -12.43 -21.73
C ASP A 196 -4.67 -10.97 -22.05
N LYS A 197 -4.47 -10.59 -23.31
CA LYS A 197 -4.76 -9.21 -23.79
C LYS A 197 -6.26 -8.90 -23.79
N SER A 198 -7.15 -9.89 -23.82
CA SER A 198 -8.60 -9.66 -23.73
C SER A 198 -8.99 -9.04 -22.39
N LEU A 199 -8.25 -9.38 -21.32
CA LEU A 199 -8.45 -8.80 -20.00
C LEU A 199 -8.05 -7.32 -19.93
N LYS A 200 -7.15 -6.87 -20.81
CA LYS A 200 -6.79 -5.44 -20.88
C LYS A 200 -7.99 -4.55 -21.19
N ALA A 201 -8.84 -4.97 -22.13
CA ALA A 201 -10.06 -4.24 -22.48
C ALA A 201 -11.04 -4.17 -21.29
N LYS A 202 -11.22 -5.29 -20.57
CA LYS A 202 -12.07 -5.36 -19.39
C LYS A 202 -11.66 -4.38 -18.28
N PHE A 203 -10.35 -4.15 -18.10
CA PHE A 203 -9.82 -3.22 -17.11
C PHE A 203 -9.68 -1.79 -17.64
N ALA A 204 -9.75 -1.58 -18.96
CA ALA A 204 -9.68 -0.24 -19.55
C ALA A 204 -10.80 0.69 -19.06
N ASP A 205 -12.00 0.16 -18.82
CA ASP A 205 -13.12 0.94 -18.29
C ASP A 205 -12.98 1.30 -16.81
N LEU A 206 -12.22 0.53 -16.04
CA LEU A 206 -11.87 0.84 -14.66
C LEU A 206 -10.75 1.89 -14.55
N MET A 207 -10.10 2.21 -15.69
CA MET A 207 -8.95 3.12 -15.78
C MET A 207 -9.32 4.50 -16.34
N LYS A 208 -10.56 4.71 -16.69
CA LYS A 208 -11.12 6.03 -17.09
C LYS A 208 -11.61 6.79 -15.87
#